data_acc8b8d7abd4a3e41aa7a5c8d6772269
#
_entry.id   acc8b8d7abd4a3e41aa7a5c8d6772269
#
_cell.length_a   1.000
_cell.length_b   1.000
_cell.length_c   1.000
_cell.angle_alpha   90.00
_cell.angle_beta   90.00
_cell.angle_gamma   90.00
#
_symmetry.space_group_name_H-M   'P 1'
#
loop_
_entity.id
_entity.type
_entity.pdbx_description
1 polymer ?
#
loop_
_entity_poly.entity_id
_entity_poly.type
_entity_poly.pdbx_seq_one_letter_code
_entity_poly.pdbx_strand_id
1 'polypeptide(L)'
;MKKIAICFVLAASLDACSNNTENTANKSEAKVKTTDVTNDPAFTAGLELVRKSDCFTCHKIDEASTGPAYRLIANKYTAADSTIKMLASKIIKGGTGNWGTIPMTAHPDLSEADVTAMVKYVLMLKK
;
A
#
# COMPACT_ATOMS: atom_id res chain seq x y z
N MET A 1 4.27 -23.80 -64.90
CA MET A 1 3.54 -24.94 -65.51
C MET A 1 2.78 -25.64 -64.38
N LYS A 2 1.48 -25.87 -64.64
CA LYS A 2 0.51 -26.73 -63.97
C LYS A 2 0.12 -26.20 -62.55
N LYS A 3 -1.02 -25.47 -62.36
CA LYS A 3 -2.46 -25.82 -62.54
C LYS A 3 -2.85 -27.05 -61.73
N ILE A 4 -3.83 -26.85 -60.87
CA ILE A 4 -5.09 -27.58 -60.61
C ILE A 4 -5.46 -27.23 -59.16
N ALA A 5 -6.45 -26.45 -58.81
CA ALA A 5 -7.88 -26.42 -59.04
C ALA A 5 -8.69 -27.43 -58.17
N ILE A 6 -9.67 -26.86 -57.47
CA ILE A 6 -11.02 -27.41 -57.15
C ILE A 6 -11.06 -28.39 -55.96
N CYS A 7 -11.90 -28.27 -54.96
CA CYS A 7 -13.35 -28.13 -54.80
C CYS A 7 -13.67 -27.83 -53.33
N PHE A 8 -14.53 -26.88 -53.04
CA PHE A 8 -15.92 -26.97 -52.58
C PHE A 8 -16.28 -28.23 -51.77
N VAL A 9 -16.74 -28.02 -50.54
CA VAL A 9 -18.08 -28.45 -50.12
C VAL A 9 -18.48 -27.69 -48.84
N LEU A 10 -19.61 -27.04 -48.93
CA LEU A 10 -20.42 -26.55 -47.81
C LEU A 10 -20.97 -27.72 -46.98
N ALA A 11 -21.02 -27.55 -45.67
CA ALA A 11 -22.10 -28.14 -44.88
C ALA A 11 -22.30 -27.30 -43.63
N ALA A 12 -23.41 -26.63 -43.59
CA ALA A 12 -24.02 -26.06 -42.42
C ALA A 12 -24.66 -27.18 -41.61
N SER A 13 -24.51 -27.10 -40.30
CA SER A 13 -25.44 -27.73 -39.35
C SER A 13 -25.51 -26.90 -38.08
N LEU A 14 -26.67 -26.34 -37.87
CA LEU A 14 -27.20 -25.86 -36.61
C LEU A 14 -27.47 -27.08 -35.72
N ASP A 15 -27.20 -26.92 -34.44
CA ASP A 15 -28.03 -27.35 -33.31
C ASP A 15 -27.33 -26.95 -32.01
N ALA A 16 -27.93 -26.10 -31.31
CA ALA A 16 -28.95 -26.31 -30.27
C ALA A 16 -28.32 -26.51 -28.88
N CYS A 17 -28.71 -25.54 -28.07
CA CYS A 17 -28.77 -25.48 -26.60
C CYS A 17 -28.60 -26.81 -25.86
N SER A 18 -27.75 -26.79 -24.86
CA SER A 18 -28.14 -27.41 -23.60
C SER A 18 -27.47 -26.69 -22.42
N ASN A 19 -28.29 -26.15 -21.57
CA ASN A 19 -27.99 -25.85 -20.17
C ASN A 19 -27.29 -27.05 -19.52
N ASN A 20 -26.24 -26.83 -18.82
CA ASN A 20 -26.10 -27.48 -17.53
C ASN A 20 -25.41 -26.54 -16.51
N THR A 21 -26.16 -26.33 -15.51
CA THR A 21 -25.95 -25.70 -14.23
C THR A 21 -24.89 -26.47 -13.43
N GLU A 22 -24.23 -25.71 -12.56
CA GLU A 22 -23.42 -26.15 -11.40
C GLU A 22 -21.97 -26.57 -11.67
N ASN A 23 -20.99 -25.82 -11.17
CA ASN A 23 -20.70 -25.79 -9.73
C ASN A 23 -19.72 -24.67 -9.38
N THR A 24 -20.18 -23.88 -8.49
CA THR A 24 -19.52 -23.08 -7.49
C THR A 24 -18.07 -23.46 -7.21
N ALA A 25 -17.14 -22.65 -7.64
CA ALA A 25 -15.93 -22.36 -6.88
C ALA A 25 -15.69 -20.86 -6.98
N ASN A 26 -16.35 -20.15 -6.10
CA ASN A 26 -16.14 -18.74 -5.84
C ASN A 26 -14.75 -18.57 -5.22
N LYS A 27 -13.72 -18.61 -6.03
CA LYS A 27 -12.42 -18.07 -5.68
C LYS A 27 -12.52 -16.58 -5.87
N SER A 28 -13.00 -15.91 -4.81
CA SER A 28 -12.88 -14.48 -4.66
C SER A 28 -11.39 -14.13 -4.70
N GLU A 29 -10.87 -13.95 -5.90
CA GLU A 29 -9.68 -13.15 -6.10
C GLU A 29 -10.07 -11.74 -5.73
N ALA A 30 -9.82 -11.39 -4.47
CA ALA A 30 -9.77 -10.01 -4.03
C ALA A 30 -8.69 -9.34 -4.90
N LYS A 31 -9.13 -8.78 -6.02
CA LYS A 31 -8.36 -7.84 -6.83
C LYS A 31 -7.98 -6.72 -5.87
N VAL A 32 -6.76 -6.81 -5.31
CA VAL A 32 -6.15 -5.71 -4.59
C VAL A 32 -6.13 -4.55 -5.57
N LYS A 33 -7.13 -3.68 -5.47
CA LYS A 33 -7.08 -2.36 -6.08
C LYS A 33 -5.88 -1.68 -5.43
N THR A 34 -4.78 -1.62 -6.13
CA THR A 34 -3.72 -0.64 -5.85
C THR A 34 -4.35 0.72 -6.15
N THR A 35 -5.12 1.23 -5.20
CA THR A 35 -5.51 2.64 -5.20
C THR A 35 -4.20 3.40 -5.13
N ASP A 36 -3.96 4.23 -6.10
CA ASP A 36 -2.84 5.16 -6.10
C ASP A 36 -3.04 6.10 -4.89
N VAL A 37 -2.43 5.72 -3.76
CA VAL A 37 -2.53 6.45 -2.50
C VAL A 37 -1.93 7.85 -2.59
N THR A 38 -1.15 8.15 -3.64
CA THR A 38 -0.53 9.46 -3.84
C THR A 38 -1.55 10.56 -4.16
N ASN A 39 -2.75 10.18 -4.62
CA ASN A 39 -3.86 11.09 -4.87
C ASN A 39 -4.78 11.31 -3.65
N ASP A 40 -4.49 10.65 -2.53
CA ASP A 40 -5.25 10.84 -1.29
C ASP A 40 -4.83 12.17 -0.63
N PRO A 41 -5.77 13.09 -0.33
CA PRO A 41 -5.47 14.34 0.37
C PRO A 41 -4.78 14.11 1.72
N ALA A 42 -5.13 13.05 2.45
CA ALA A 42 -4.50 12.70 3.71
C ALA A 42 -3.03 12.27 3.52
N PHE A 43 -2.72 11.58 2.41
CA PHE A 43 -1.35 11.25 2.05
C PHE A 43 -0.52 12.52 1.81
N THR A 44 -1.03 13.45 1.01
CA THR A 44 -0.34 14.70 0.68
C THR A 44 -0.14 15.55 1.94
N ALA A 45 -1.17 15.73 2.75
CA ALA A 45 -1.08 16.50 3.99
C ALA A 45 -0.05 15.92 4.98
N GLY A 46 -0.06 14.61 5.19
CA GLY A 46 0.89 13.93 6.05
C GLY A 46 2.34 14.01 5.53
N LEU A 47 2.54 13.85 4.22
CA LEU A 47 3.84 14.00 3.58
C LEU A 47 4.43 15.41 3.78
N GLU A 48 3.61 16.45 3.61
CA GLU A 48 4.06 17.83 3.80
C GLU A 48 4.50 18.10 5.24
N LEU A 49 3.77 17.58 6.23
CA LEU A 49 4.16 17.66 7.64
C LEU A 49 5.49 16.95 7.92
N VAL A 50 5.66 15.74 7.38
CA VAL A 50 6.91 14.97 7.50
C VAL A 50 8.10 15.73 6.89
N ARG A 51 7.90 16.38 5.74
CA ARG A 51 8.95 17.17 5.07
C ARG A 51 9.36 18.40 5.88
N LYS A 52 8.40 19.08 6.51
CA LYS A 52 8.64 20.30 7.30
C LYS A 52 9.29 20.03 8.66
N SER A 53 9.25 18.78 9.14
CA SER A 53 9.67 18.40 10.49
C SER A 53 10.97 17.61 10.54
N ASP A 54 11.85 17.78 9.55
CA ASP A 54 13.19 17.17 9.45
C ASP A 54 13.25 15.63 9.53
N CYS A 55 12.11 14.96 9.45
CA CYS A 55 12.01 13.51 9.61
C CYS A 55 12.88 12.74 8.61
N PHE A 56 13.02 13.26 7.37
CA PHE A 56 13.82 12.64 6.32
C PHE A 56 15.33 12.69 6.56
N THR A 57 15.80 13.42 7.57
CA THR A 57 17.20 13.39 7.99
C THR A 57 17.58 12.01 8.49
N CYS A 58 16.69 11.35 9.23
CA CYS A 58 16.92 10.04 9.84
C CYS A 58 16.15 8.89 9.17
N HIS A 59 15.03 9.16 8.54
CA HIS A 59 14.19 8.16 7.87
C HIS A 59 14.21 8.34 6.36
N LYS A 60 14.27 7.22 5.64
CA LYS A 60 14.03 7.16 4.19
C LYS A 60 12.75 6.39 3.93
N ILE A 61 12.22 6.47 2.72
CA ILE A 61 10.97 5.76 2.38
C ILE A 61 11.22 4.25 2.28
N ASP A 62 12.23 3.84 1.53
CA ASP A 62 12.48 2.44 1.19
C ASP A 62 13.71 1.84 1.88
N GLU A 63 14.61 2.65 2.40
CA GLU A 63 15.89 2.22 2.95
C GLU A 63 16.04 2.61 4.41
N ALA A 64 16.62 1.73 5.23
CA ALA A 64 17.02 2.10 6.58
C ALA A 64 18.22 3.06 6.52
N SER A 65 18.22 4.06 7.42
CA SER A 65 19.32 5.01 7.61
C SER A 65 19.63 5.07 9.11
N THR A 66 19.66 6.24 9.72
CA THR A 66 19.74 6.37 11.18
C THR A 66 18.52 5.74 11.86
N GLY A 67 17.34 5.94 11.28
CA GLY A 67 16.08 5.30 11.67
C GLY A 67 15.61 4.24 10.67
N PRO A 68 14.56 3.47 10.99
CA PRO A 68 13.97 2.50 10.09
C PRO A 68 13.34 3.18 8.87
N ALA A 69 13.33 2.48 7.74
CA ALA A 69 12.59 2.92 6.57
C ALA A 69 11.09 3.05 6.88
N TYR A 70 10.41 4.06 6.33
CA TYR A 70 8.97 4.23 6.51
C TYR A 70 8.17 3.02 6.02
N ARG A 71 8.59 2.42 4.93
CA ARG A 71 7.95 1.21 4.41
C ARG A 71 8.10 0.01 5.34
N LEU A 72 9.22 -0.12 6.03
CA LEU A 72 9.38 -1.16 7.05
C LEU A 72 8.43 -0.93 8.21
N ILE A 73 8.24 0.33 8.64
CA ILE A 73 7.26 0.68 9.67
C ILE A 73 5.85 0.34 9.18
N ALA A 74 5.48 0.77 7.97
CA ALA A 74 4.18 0.50 7.38
C ALA A 74 3.87 -1.00 7.28
N ASN A 75 4.86 -1.82 6.91
CA ASN A 75 4.68 -3.26 6.79
C ASN A 75 4.59 -3.98 8.15
N LYS A 76 5.24 -3.43 9.19
CA LYS A 76 5.22 -3.99 10.55
C LYS A 76 3.91 -3.72 11.27
N TYR A 77 3.28 -2.59 11.03
CA TYR A 77 2.11 -2.14 11.77
C TYR A 77 0.84 -2.12 10.92
N THR A 78 -0.30 -2.33 11.57
CA THR A 78 -1.62 -2.12 10.97
C THR A 78 -2.12 -0.71 11.29
N ALA A 79 -2.92 -0.13 10.40
CA ALA A 79 -3.47 1.23 10.57
C ALA A 79 -4.69 1.24 11.52
N ALA A 80 -4.53 0.67 12.73
CA ALA A 80 -5.52 0.74 13.80
C ALA A 80 -5.31 2.00 14.64
N ASP A 81 -6.37 2.52 15.25
CA ASP A 81 -6.29 3.74 16.07
C ASP A 81 -5.29 3.63 17.23
N SER A 82 -5.21 2.47 17.87
CA SER A 82 -4.23 2.19 18.93
C SER A 82 -2.79 2.28 18.43
N THR A 83 -2.53 1.76 17.23
CA THR A 83 -1.22 1.84 16.57
C THR A 83 -0.87 3.27 16.20
N ILE A 84 -1.83 4.00 15.64
CA ILE A 84 -1.64 5.42 15.28
C ILE A 84 -1.28 6.24 16.51
N LYS A 85 -2.01 6.08 17.62
CA LYS A 85 -1.73 6.75 18.91
C LYS A 85 -0.36 6.38 19.47
N MET A 86 0.01 5.10 19.43
CA MET A 86 1.32 4.63 19.89
C MET A 86 2.47 5.25 19.08
N LEU A 87 2.36 5.25 17.75
CA LEU A 87 3.40 5.82 16.87
C LEU A 87 3.45 7.35 16.97
N ALA A 88 2.30 8.03 17.12
CA ALA A 88 2.24 9.46 17.36
C ALA A 88 2.93 9.82 18.70
N SER A 89 2.65 9.08 19.77
CA SER A 89 3.34 9.24 21.05
C SER A 89 4.85 9.01 20.91
N LYS A 90 5.29 8.08 20.05
CA LYS A 90 6.71 7.85 19.77
C LYS A 90 7.38 9.03 19.09
N ILE A 91 6.70 9.72 18.19
CA ILE A 91 7.20 10.94 17.56
C ILE A 91 7.38 12.04 18.61
N ILE A 92 6.37 12.28 19.43
CA ILE A 92 6.40 13.35 20.45
C ILE A 92 7.48 13.08 21.51
N LYS A 93 7.57 11.85 22.02
CA LYS A 93 8.44 11.49 23.16
C LYS A 93 9.81 10.98 22.77
N GLY A 94 10.00 10.54 21.51
CA GLY A 94 11.24 9.93 21.07
C GLY A 94 11.56 8.60 21.75
N GLY A 95 12.87 8.30 21.88
CA GLY A 95 13.39 7.15 22.60
C GLY A 95 13.74 5.94 21.75
N THR A 96 14.22 4.86 22.38
CA THR A 96 14.65 3.58 21.77
C THR A 96 13.53 2.55 21.76
N GLY A 97 13.79 1.35 21.26
CA GLY A 97 12.91 0.19 21.40
C GLY A 97 12.86 -0.69 20.17
N ASN A 98 11.67 -0.83 19.55
CA ASN A 98 11.36 -1.86 18.54
C ASN A 98 12.27 -1.91 17.30
N TRP A 99 13.14 -0.91 17.10
CA TRP A 99 13.99 -0.75 15.92
C TRP A 99 15.48 -0.64 16.27
N GLY A 100 15.87 -1.05 17.46
CA GLY A 100 17.26 -1.07 17.89
C GLY A 100 17.58 -0.06 19.00
N THR A 101 18.85 0.20 19.21
CA THR A 101 19.38 0.99 20.32
C THR A 101 19.55 2.48 20.00
N ILE A 102 19.52 2.85 18.72
CA ILE A 102 19.64 4.25 18.32
C ILE A 102 18.35 4.98 18.73
N PRO A 103 18.43 6.03 19.55
CA PRO A 103 17.27 6.75 20.01
C PRO A 103 16.71 7.64 18.89
N MET A 104 15.39 7.62 18.73
CA MET A 104 14.68 8.61 17.95
C MET A 104 14.61 9.92 18.75
N THR A 105 14.90 11.05 18.13
CA THR A 105 14.76 12.37 18.73
C THR A 105 13.29 12.66 19.02
N ALA A 106 13.02 13.29 20.18
CA ALA A 106 11.67 13.75 20.54
C ALA A 106 11.28 15.02 19.76
N HIS A 107 10.02 15.14 19.41
CA HIS A 107 9.43 16.33 18.78
C HIS A 107 8.25 16.87 19.60
N PRO A 108 8.52 17.43 20.80
CA PRO A 108 7.45 17.83 21.74
C PRO A 108 6.61 19.01 21.26
N ASP A 109 7.13 19.79 20.30
CA ASP A 109 6.45 20.98 19.76
C ASP A 109 5.43 20.65 18.67
N LEU A 110 5.40 19.41 18.19
CA LEU A 110 4.42 18.97 17.20
C LEU A 110 3.06 18.70 17.86
N SER A 111 1.99 19.17 17.23
CA SER A 111 0.65 18.90 17.70
C SER A 111 0.26 17.43 17.55
N GLU A 112 -0.62 16.91 18.41
CA GLU A 112 -1.14 15.55 18.32
C GLU A 112 -1.86 15.32 16.97
N ALA A 113 -2.53 16.34 16.43
CA ALA A 113 -3.16 16.26 15.12
C ALA A 113 -2.15 16.08 13.98
N ASP A 114 -1.05 16.86 14.01
CA ASP A 114 -0.01 16.79 12.99
C ASP A 114 0.72 15.43 13.01
N VAL A 115 1.13 14.96 14.19
CA VAL A 115 1.80 13.66 14.29
C VAL A 115 0.87 12.50 13.90
N THR A 116 -0.43 12.63 14.17
CA THR A 116 -1.45 11.66 13.70
C THR A 116 -1.51 11.64 12.17
N ALA A 117 -1.51 12.78 11.51
CA ALA A 117 -1.49 12.87 10.04
C ALA A 117 -0.20 12.30 9.46
N MET A 118 0.97 12.59 10.07
CA MET A 118 2.26 12.02 9.69
C MET A 118 2.26 10.50 9.78
N VAL A 119 1.76 9.94 10.88
CA VAL A 119 1.67 8.48 11.07
C VAL A 119 0.76 7.84 10.02
N LYS A 120 -0.39 8.45 9.73
CA LYS A 120 -1.29 7.96 8.67
C LYS A 120 -0.59 7.90 7.33
N TYR A 121 0.12 8.96 6.94
CA TYR A 121 0.94 8.97 5.73
C TYR A 121 1.94 7.80 5.72
N VAL A 122 2.71 7.60 6.80
CA VAL A 122 3.70 6.52 6.88
C VAL A 122 3.01 5.16 6.70
N LEU A 123 1.87 4.92 7.35
CA LEU A 123 1.15 3.64 7.25
C LEU A 123 0.53 3.39 5.87
N MET A 124 0.22 4.45 5.09
CA MET A 124 -0.22 4.34 3.69
C MET A 124 0.88 3.85 2.74
N LEU A 125 2.16 3.90 3.14
CA LEU A 125 3.28 3.41 2.34
C LEU A 125 3.40 1.88 2.31
N LYS A 126 2.49 1.16 2.93
CA LYS A 126 2.44 -0.31 2.95
C LYS A 126 2.36 -0.88 1.53
N LYS A 127 3.21 -1.90 1.28
CA LYS A 127 3.20 -2.70 0.04
C LYS A 127 2.75 -4.11 0.33
#